data_80706a25bd5ce642fff4d91007219891
#
_entry.id   80706a25bd5ce642fff4d91007219891
#
_cell.length_a   1.000
_cell.length_b   1.000
_cell.length_c   1.000
_cell.angle_alpha   90.00
_cell.angle_beta   90.00
_cell.angle_gamma   90.00
#
_symmetry.space_group_name_H-M   'P 1'
#
loop_
_entity.id
_entity.type
_entity.pdbx_description
1 polymer ?
#
loop_
_entity_poly.entity_id
_entity_poly.type
_entity_poly.pdbx_seq_one_letter_code
_entity_poly.pdbx_strand_id
1 'polypeptide(L)'
;MLPLSPWATPLAPLRPATAWVLALAAAGASAQTLPRAVDPFVIADIRIEGLQRTDPGTVFAALPFRIGDTYTDDKGSAAVRALFTTGLFKDVRLEIEDRATIIVVEERAVIAAVTFVGLKEFDKDPLLKSLKDAGIGEGLPYDRALIDRAEQEIKRQYLSRSLYGAEVTTTITPLERNRVSVTFTMNEGDAARIAEIRVLGTRVFSERELLEQFELTASGWFTWYTKSDRYSRSKLNSDLEKLRAWYFNRGYLEFAVESTQVTISPDKQSITIAINVREGQPYTVTAVRLEGDYLGRDAEFRERVLLRPGQPFRGEAVTETQRRFQDLFGLYGYAFARVQPRTQIDRAFERDLAGIDAVRGTSDALGRFTLAAEPARRVYVRRIEVAGNTRTRDEVIRREFRQLESAWYDGSLIKLSKARVDRLGYFENVDIETNEVPGAPDQADLIVTVKEKPTGNLA
;
A
#
# COMPACT_ATOMS: atom_id res chain seq x y z
N MET A 1 3.53 43.48 -50.33
CA MET A 1 2.24 44.14 -50.31
C MET A 1 1.48 43.77 -49.05
N LEU A 2 1.47 44.69 -48.09
CA LEU A 2 0.61 44.69 -46.89
C LEU A 2 -0.79 45.18 -47.31
N PRO A 3 -1.86 44.97 -46.52
CA PRO A 3 -2.20 45.84 -45.40
C PRO A 3 -2.76 45.10 -44.17
N LEU A 4 -2.37 45.45 -42.99
CA LEU A 4 -2.83 46.45 -42.00
C LEU A 4 -4.33 46.42 -41.65
N SER A 5 -4.53 46.08 -40.45
CA SER A 5 -5.43 46.19 -39.38
C SER A 5 -6.50 47.18 -39.27
N PRO A 6 -7.12 47.88 -38.37
CA PRO A 6 -7.11 47.76 -36.93
C PRO A 6 -8.54 47.85 -36.32
N TRP A 7 -8.75 47.53 -35.06
CA TRP A 7 -9.92 48.03 -34.32
C TRP A 7 -9.53 48.52 -32.93
N ALA A 8 -9.65 49.82 -32.78
CA ALA A 8 -9.51 50.57 -31.55
C ALA A 8 -10.83 50.60 -30.80
N THR A 9 -10.81 50.49 -29.51
CA THR A 9 -11.91 50.72 -28.58
C THR A 9 -12.03 52.21 -28.25
N PRO A 10 -13.22 52.79 -28.11
CA PRO A 10 -13.37 54.13 -27.56
C PRO A 10 -13.66 54.12 -26.06
N LEU A 11 -12.96 55.02 -25.38
CA LEU A 11 -13.22 55.53 -24.03
C LEU A 11 -14.58 56.22 -23.93
N ALA A 12 -15.37 55.93 -22.89
CA ALA A 12 -16.56 56.65 -22.51
C ALA A 12 -16.31 57.53 -21.26
N PRO A 13 -17.02 58.65 -21.09
CA PRO A 13 -16.55 59.81 -20.32
C PRO A 13 -16.96 59.79 -18.85
N LEU A 14 -16.15 60.46 -18.06
CA LEU A 14 -16.37 60.87 -16.67
C LEU A 14 -17.68 61.65 -16.47
N ARG A 15 -18.45 61.36 -15.48
CA ARG A 15 -19.52 62.20 -14.91
C ARG A 15 -19.27 62.49 -13.43
N PRO A 16 -19.74 63.64 -12.94
CA PRO A 16 -19.16 64.30 -11.78
C PRO A 16 -19.74 63.89 -10.43
N ALA A 17 -18.99 64.26 -9.42
CA ALA A 17 -19.24 64.13 -8.00
C ALA A 17 -20.63 64.66 -7.57
N THR A 18 -21.34 63.83 -6.82
CA THR A 18 -22.39 64.31 -5.88
C THR A 18 -21.96 63.93 -4.46
N ALA A 19 -21.78 65.00 -3.71
CA ALA A 19 -21.55 64.97 -2.27
C ALA A 19 -22.71 64.25 -1.55
N TRP A 20 -22.37 63.20 -0.75
CA TRP A 20 -23.29 62.66 0.25
C TRP A 20 -22.74 62.92 1.65
N VAL A 21 -23.59 63.56 2.36
CA VAL A 21 -23.56 64.01 3.75
C VAL A 21 -23.12 62.87 4.68
N LEU A 22 -22.12 63.18 5.54
CA LEU A 22 -21.79 62.39 6.73
C LEU A 22 -23.01 62.27 7.67
N ALA A 23 -23.61 61.05 7.70
CA ALA A 23 -24.44 60.63 8.82
C ALA A 23 -23.55 59.81 9.78
N LEU A 24 -23.13 60.43 10.87
CA LEU A 24 -22.57 59.75 12.02
C LEU A 24 -23.61 58.76 12.58
N ALA A 25 -23.58 57.49 12.19
CA ALA A 25 -24.22 56.45 12.92
C ALA A 25 -23.21 55.97 13.97
N ALA A 26 -23.48 56.32 15.22
CA ALA A 26 -22.82 55.73 16.38
C ALA A 26 -23.13 54.21 16.42
N ALA A 27 -22.25 53.44 15.79
CA ALA A 27 -22.20 51.96 15.98
C ALA A 27 -21.76 51.73 17.42
N GLY A 28 -22.67 51.33 18.28
CA GLY A 28 -22.35 50.83 19.62
C GLY A 28 -21.33 49.72 19.50
N ALA A 29 -20.12 50.00 19.90
CA ALA A 29 -19.12 48.97 20.14
C ALA A 29 -19.66 48.05 21.21
N SER A 30 -20.18 46.86 20.81
CA SER A 30 -20.35 45.77 21.72
C SER A 30 -18.96 45.42 22.21
N ALA A 31 -18.59 45.98 23.38
CA ALA A 31 -17.41 45.59 24.11
C ALA A 31 -17.53 44.06 24.32
N GLN A 32 -16.76 43.28 23.54
CA GLN A 32 -16.46 41.91 23.91
C GLN A 32 -15.75 42.02 25.26
N THR A 33 -16.45 41.72 26.32
CA THR A 33 -15.89 41.56 27.64
C THR A 33 -14.86 40.44 27.54
N LEU A 34 -13.58 40.78 27.47
CA LEU A 34 -12.50 39.84 27.72
C LEU A 34 -12.84 39.09 29.01
N PRO A 35 -12.71 37.77 29.06
CA PRO A 35 -12.94 37.01 30.28
C PRO A 35 -12.07 37.60 31.37
N ARG A 36 -12.72 38.14 32.39
CA ARG A 36 -12.05 38.75 33.56
C ARG A 36 -11.32 37.62 34.26
N ALA A 37 -10.02 37.73 34.37
CA ALA A 37 -9.21 36.81 35.18
C ALA A 37 -9.82 36.74 36.57
N VAL A 38 -10.07 35.56 37.07
CA VAL A 38 -10.68 35.34 38.36
C VAL A 38 -9.55 35.49 39.42
N ASP A 39 -9.80 36.35 40.40
CA ASP A 39 -8.85 36.48 41.51
C ASP A 39 -8.69 35.13 42.23
N PRO A 40 -7.44 34.74 42.59
CA PRO A 40 -7.20 33.47 43.28
C PRO A 40 -8.00 33.39 44.60
N PHE A 41 -8.75 32.28 44.78
CA PHE A 41 -9.53 32.01 45.98
C PHE A 41 -9.31 30.59 46.50
N VAL A 42 -9.60 30.33 47.77
CA VAL A 42 -9.57 28.96 48.31
C VAL A 42 -10.88 28.26 47.98
N ILE A 43 -10.82 27.12 47.35
CA ILE A 43 -11.96 26.29 46.93
C ILE A 43 -12.65 25.75 48.18
N ALA A 44 -13.90 26.21 48.43
CA ALA A 44 -14.71 25.74 49.52
C ALA A 44 -15.56 24.50 49.17
N ASP A 45 -15.94 24.37 47.90
CA ASP A 45 -16.77 23.26 47.42
C ASP A 45 -16.49 22.98 45.96
N ILE A 46 -16.66 21.71 45.52
CA ILE A 46 -16.59 21.27 44.13
C ILE A 46 -17.85 20.52 43.79
N ARG A 47 -18.61 21.05 42.85
CA ARG A 47 -19.86 20.43 42.36
C ARG A 47 -19.64 19.96 40.92
N ILE A 48 -20.26 18.82 40.59
CA ILE A 48 -20.20 18.26 39.25
C ILE A 48 -21.65 18.16 38.75
N GLU A 49 -21.93 18.78 37.62
CA GLU A 49 -23.23 18.76 36.97
C GLU A 49 -23.15 18.13 35.58
N GLY A 50 -24.26 17.49 35.16
CA GLY A 50 -24.36 16.89 33.82
C GLY A 50 -23.92 15.44 33.72
N LEU A 51 -23.51 14.81 34.83
CA LEU A 51 -23.22 13.37 34.84
C LEU A 51 -24.49 12.55 34.65
N GLN A 52 -24.43 11.55 33.77
CA GLN A 52 -25.55 10.62 33.54
C GLN A 52 -25.15 9.17 33.84
N ARG A 53 -23.88 8.82 33.65
CA ARG A 53 -23.38 7.45 33.75
C ARG A 53 -22.00 7.37 34.44
N THR A 54 -21.16 8.37 34.23
CA THR A 54 -19.82 8.39 34.80
C THR A 54 -19.90 8.60 36.32
N ASP A 55 -19.15 7.79 37.07
CA ASP A 55 -19.04 7.95 38.50
C ASP A 55 -18.35 9.28 38.86
N PRO A 56 -18.91 10.09 39.75
CA PRO A 56 -18.31 11.35 40.18
C PRO A 56 -16.86 11.19 40.64
N GLY A 57 -16.51 10.05 41.24
CA GLY A 57 -15.13 9.74 41.67
C GLY A 57 -14.12 9.75 40.52
N THR A 58 -14.52 9.35 39.32
CA THR A 58 -13.70 9.41 38.12
C THR A 58 -13.36 10.85 37.75
N VAL A 59 -14.34 11.76 37.85
CA VAL A 59 -14.09 13.19 37.59
C VAL A 59 -13.15 13.75 38.65
N PHE A 60 -13.43 13.50 39.96
CA PHE A 60 -12.59 13.97 41.05
C PHE A 60 -11.14 13.46 40.94
N ALA A 61 -10.93 12.22 40.51
CA ALA A 61 -9.60 11.65 40.32
C ALA A 61 -8.79 12.33 39.22
N ALA A 62 -9.47 12.88 38.21
CA ALA A 62 -8.83 13.58 37.09
C ALA A 62 -8.52 15.05 37.36
N LEU A 63 -9.10 15.63 38.43
CA LEU A 63 -8.90 17.04 38.74
C LEU A 63 -7.50 17.31 39.35
N PRO A 64 -6.81 18.39 38.91
CA PRO A 64 -5.51 18.78 39.43
C PRO A 64 -5.60 19.60 40.73
N PHE A 65 -6.79 19.72 41.35
CA PHE A 65 -7.04 20.45 42.59
C PHE A 65 -8.10 19.74 43.42
N ARG A 66 -8.14 20.08 44.72
CA ARG A 66 -9.07 19.55 45.72
C ARG A 66 -9.71 20.68 46.52
N ILE A 67 -10.73 20.36 47.30
CA ILE A 67 -11.29 21.28 48.29
C ILE A 67 -10.18 21.73 49.29
N GLY A 68 -10.07 23.02 49.51
CA GLY A 68 -9.00 23.61 50.30
C GLY A 68 -7.79 24.13 49.52
N ASP A 69 -7.63 23.75 48.26
CA ASP A 69 -6.61 24.30 47.38
C ASP A 69 -6.93 25.69 46.89
N THR A 70 -5.92 26.46 46.52
CA THR A 70 -6.09 27.76 45.87
C THR A 70 -6.42 27.56 44.39
N TYR A 71 -7.55 28.06 43.96
CA TYR A 71 -7.94 28.12 42.54
C TYR A 71 -7.14 29.20 41.81
N THR A 72 -6.70 28.89 40.61
CA THR A 72 -6.15 29.80 39.61
C THR A 72 -6.65 29.44 38.24
N ASP A 73 -6.69 30.37 37.29
CA ASP A 73 -7.11 30.12 35.90
C ASP A 73 -6.28 29.04 35.23
N ASP A 74 -4.97 28.93 35.59
CA ASP A 74 -4.12 27.86 35.06
C ASP A 74 -4.56 26.47 35.55
N LYS A 75 -4.94 26.35 36.82
CA LYS A 75 -5.49 25.10 37.37
C LYS A 75 -6.84 24.78 36.79
N GLY A 76 -7.70 25.77 36.57
CA GLY A 76 -8.97 25.60 35.88
C GLY A 76 -8.78 25.07 34.44
N SER A 77 -7.90 25.69 33.70
CA SER A 77 -7.55 25.24 32.34
C SER A 77 -6.91 23.85 32.31
N ALA A 78 -6.10 23.51 33.33
CA ALA A 78 -5.52 22.18 33.47
C ALA A 78 -6.61 21.13 33.78
N ALA A 79 -7.59 21.46 34.62
CA ALA A 79 -8.74 20.59 34.92
C ALA A 79 -9.57 20.27 33.68
N VAL A 80 -9.91 21.31 32.91
CA VAL A 80 -10.66 21.13 31.66
C VAL A 80 -9.88 20.22 30.71
N ARG A 81 -8.57 20.46 30.50
CA ARG A 81 -7.70 19.59 29.66
C ARG A 81 -7.63 18.16 30.19
N ALA A 82 -7.47 17.97 31.50
CA ALA A 82 -7.40 16.65 32.09
C ALA A 82 -8.70 15.86 31.89
N LEU A 83 -9.85 16.51 32.07
CA LEU A 83 -11.15 15.88 31.83
C LEU A 83 -11.38 15.55 30.34
N PHE A 84 -11.00 16.44 29.41
CA PHE A 84 -11.06 16.12 27.98
C PHE A 84 -10.14 14.95 27.60
N THR A 85 -8.97 14.83 28.24
CA THR A 85 -8.01 13.74 27.98
C THR A 85 -8.59 12.37 28.36
N THR A 86 -9.55 12.31 29.29
CA THR A 86 -10.24 11.06 29.65
C THR A 86 -11.05 10.47 28.47
N GLY A 87 -11.41 11.30 27.48
CA GLY A 87 -12.25 10.92 26.35
C GLY A 87 -13.73 10.70 26.69
N LEU A 88 -14.14 10.84 27.94
CA LEU A 88 -15.51 10.59 28.43
C LEU A 88 -16.48 11.72 28.12
N PHE A 89 -15.98 12.93 27.98
CA PHE A 89 -16.80 14.14 27.86
C PHE A 89 -16.73 14.75 26.47
N LYS A 90 -17.87 15.22 26.00
CA LYS A 90 -18.03 15.98 24.76
C LYS A 90 -17.76 17.46 24.99
N ASP A 91 -18.24 17.98 26.12
CA ASP A 91 -18.01 19.35 26.58
C ASP A 91 -17.71 19.37 28.07
N VAL A 92 -16.80 20.27 28.48
CA VAL A 92 -16.45 20.50 29.86
C VAL A 92 -16.34 22.00 30.07
N ARG A 93 -17.18 22.54 30.96
CA ARG A 93 -17.14 23.94 31.36
C ARG A 93 -16.88 24.02 32.84
N LEU A 94 -16.20 25.06 33.23
CA LEU A 94 -15.89 25.33 34.60
C LEU A 94 -16.55 26.69 34.94
N GLU A 95 -17.44 26.65 35.87
CA GLU A 95 -18.14 27.84 36.38
C GLU A 95 -17.74 28.08 37.83
N ILE A 96 -17.68 29.32 38.23
CA ILE A 96 -17.31 29.72 39.59
C ILE A 96 -18.47 30.50 40.19
N GLU A 97 -18.96 30.01 41.29
CA GLU A 97 -20.03 30.64 42.06
C GLU A 97 -19.51 30.84 43.49
N ASP A 98 -19.30 32.10 43.89
CA ASP A 98 -18.65 32.50 45.16
C ASP A 98 -17.28 31.84 45.35
N ARG A 99 -17.20 30.78 46.17
CA ARG A 99 -16.00 29.97 46.40
C ARG A 99 -16.17 28.50 46.03
N ALA A 100 -17.25 28.18 45.31
CA ALA A 100 -17.53 26.86 44.78
C ALA A 100 -17.06 26.81 43.32
N THR A 101 -16.43 25.69 42.93
CA THR A 101 -16.07 25.41 41.56
C THR A 101 -17.11 24.40 41.03
N ILE A 102 -17.90 24.82 40.04
CA ILE A 102 -18.90 23.97 39.38
C ILE A 102 -18.31 23.45 38.06
N ILE A 103 -18.23 22.15 37.94
CA ILE A 103 -17.75 21.47 36.72
C ILE A 103 -18.98 20.96 35.98
N VAL A 104 -19.34 21.65 34.91
CA VAL A 104 -20.45 21.25 34.05
C VAL A 104 -19.91 20.39 32.94
N VAL A 105 -20.34 19.14 32.86
CA VAL A 105 -19.88 18.18 31.85
C VAL A 105 -21.02 17.71 30.96
N GLU A 106 -20.77 17.54 29.69
CA GLU A 106 -21.61 16.81 28.77
C GLU A 106 -20.93 15.48 28.41
N GLU A 107 -21.48 14.37 28.90
CA GLU A 107 -20.90 13.06 28.62
C GLU A 107 -21.03 12.68 27.16
N ARG A 108 -19.99 12.04 26.61
CA ARG A 108 -20.06 11.38 25.29
C ARG A 108 -21.02 10.20 25.40
N ALA A 109 -21.90 10.07 24.43
CA ALA A 109 -22.70 8.87 24.28
C ALA A 109 -21.81 7.65 24.11
N VAL A 110 -22.30 6.47 24.54
CA VAL A 110 -21.58 5.20 24.40
C VAL A 110 -22.32 4.31 23.42
N ILE A 111 -21.55 3.61 22.59
CA ILE A 111 -22.08 2.64 21.65
C ILE A 111 -22.62 1.44 22.42
N ALA A 112 -23.94 1.22 22.33
CA ALA A 112 -24.63 0.09 22.94
C ALA A 112 -24.54 -1.17 22.06
N ALA A 113 -24.59 -0.98 20.74
CA ALA A 113 -24.49 -2.07 19.78
C ALA A 113 -24.02 -1.55 18.43
N VAL A 114 -23.29 -2.40 17.70
CA VAL A 114 -22.97 -2.20 16.28
C VAL A 114 -23.65 -3.30 15.49
N THR A 115 -24.52 -2.91 14.55
CA THR A 115 -25.30 -3.85 13.74
C THR A 115 -25.04 -3.62 12.25
N PHE A 116 -25.13 -4.70 11.45
CA PHE A 116 -25.03 -4.67 10.00
C PHE A 116 -26.31 -5.20 9.38
N VAL A 117 -26.81 -4.49 8.38
CA VAL A 117 -27.99 -4.87 7.59
C VAL A 117 -27.57 -4.94 6.13
N GLY A 118 -27.91 -6.03 5.43
CA GLY A 118 -27.60 -6.22 4.02
C GLY A 118 -26.16 -6.67 3.70
N LEU A 119 -25.35 -7.01 4.71
CA LEU A 119 -24.01 -7.52 4.55
C LEU A 119 -24.02 -8.95 4.00
N LYS A 120 -23.38 -9.17 2.83
CA LYS A 120 -23.26 -10.49 2.14
C LYS A 120 -21.84 -10.80 1.70
N GLU A 121 -21.08 -9.80 1.24
CA GLU A 121 -19.75 -10.00 0.65
C GLU A 121 -18.65 -10.12 1.71
N PHE A 122 -18.87 -9.62 2.91
CA PHE A 122 -17.90 -9.69 4.01
C PHE A 122 -18.43 -10.52 5.17
N ASP A 123 -17.53 -11.21 5.83
CA ASP A 123 -17.84 -11.87 7.10
C ASP A 123 -18.01 -10.84 8.22
N LYS A 124 -19.06 -11.03 9.02
CA LYS A 124 -19.44 -10.10 10.10
C LYS A 124 -18.37 -9.99 11.18
N ASP A 125 -17.79 -11.12 11.61
CA ASP A 125 -16.90 -11.16 12.77
C ASP A 125 -15.56 -10.45 12.53
N PRO A 126 -14.86 -10.66 11.40
CA PRO A 126 -13.67 -9.88 11.07
C PRO A 126 -13.95 -8.38 10.95
N LEU A 127 -15.11 -8.01 10.40
CA LEU A 127 -15.49 -6.61 10.25
C LEU A 127 -15.74 -5.94 11.62
N LEU A 128 -16.47 -6.62 12.52
CA LEU A 128 -16.67 -6.17 13.90
C LEU A 128 -15.34 -6.00 14.65
N LYS A 129 -14.42 -6.95 14.47
CA LYS A 129 -13.09 -6.86 15.07
C LYS A 129 -12.31 -5.64 14.55
N SER A 130 -12.29 -5.43 13.24
CA SER A 130 -11.63 -4.27 12.64
C SER A 130 -12.21 -2.94 13.11
N LEU A 131 -13.55 -2.85 13.25
CA LEU A 131 -14.22 -1.67 13.78
C LEU A 131 -13.86 -1.44 15.25
N LYS A 132 -13.81 -2.50 16.06
CA LYS A 132 -13.41 -2.42 17.47
C LYS A 132 -11.98 -1.94 17.63
N ASP A 133 -11.06 -2.45 16.81
CA ASP A 133 -9.65 -2.04 16.77
C ASP A 133 -9.51 -0.56 16.33
N ALA A 134 -10.44 -0.07 15.50
CA ALA A 134 -10.57 1.34 15.11
C ALA A 134 -11.29 2.24 16.13
N GLY A 135 -11.70 1.70 17.29
CA GLY A 135 -12.38 2.46 18.34
C GLY A 135 -13.92 2.49 18.22
N ILE A 136 -14.52 1.63 17.39
CA ILE A 136 -15.96 1.54 17.17
C ILE A 136 -16.44 0.18 17.66
N GLY A 137 -17.02 0.13 18.85
CA GLY A 137 -17.48 -1.13 19.44
C GLY A 137 -18.38 -0.91 20.63
N GLU A 138 -19.04 -1.97 21.06
CA GLU A 138 -19.89 -1.94 22.24
C GLU A 138 -19.08 -1.52 23.47
N GLY A 139 -19.64 -0.61 24.26
CA GLY A 139 -19.01 -0.03 25.44
C GLY A 139 -18.00 1.09 25.17
N LEU A 140 -17.66 1.39 23.92
CA LEU A 140 -16.75 2.47 23.56
C LEU A 140 -17.49 3.81 23.36
N PRO A 141 -16.81 4.95 23.60
CA PRO A 141 -17.38 6.26 23.35
C PRO A 141 -17.78 6.44 21.88
N TYR A 142 -18.94 7.03 21.66
CA TYR A 142 -19.39 7.38 20.32
C TYR A 142 -18.65 8.61 19.82
N ASP A 143 -18.04 8.48 18.66
CA ASP A 143 -17.43 9.57 17.91
C ASP A 143 -17.93 9.52 16.46
N ARG A 144 -18.62 10.59 16.03
CA ARG A 144 -19.17 10.68 14.69
C ARG A 144 -18.10 10.63 13.62
N ALA A 145 -16.96 11.27 13.85
CA ALA A 145 -15.89 11.29 12.86
C ALA A 145 -15.27 9.90 12.63
N LEU A 146 -15.20 9.06 13.67
CA LEU A 146 -14.77 7.67 13.53
C LEU A 146 -15.81 6.86 12.74
N ILE A 147 -17.10 7.05 13.01
CA ILE A 147 -18.16 6.35 12.27
C ILE A 147 -18.17 6.75 10.80
N ASP A 148 -18.07 8.04 10.48
CA ASP A 148 -18.03 8.52 9.10
C ASP A 148 -16.78 7.96 8.35
N ARG A 149 -15.62 7.87 9.03
CA ARG A 149 -14.43 7.24 8.47
C ARG A 149 -14.63 5.74 8.22
N ALA A 150 -15.26 5.03 9.14
CA ALA A 150 -15.56 3.61 8.99
C ALA A 150 -16.51 3.37 7.81
N GLU A 151 -17.54 4.19 7.66
CA GLU A 151 -18.43 4.14 6.50
C GLU A 151 -17.67 4.30 5.18
N GLN A 152 -16.78 5.29 5.10
CA GLN A 152 -15.96 5.51 3.91
C GLN A 152 -14.96 4.36 3.66
N GLU A 153 -14.42 3.75 4.72
CA GLU A 153 -13.54 2.60 4.60
C GLU A 153 -14.29 1.37 4.08
N ILE A 154 -15.48 1.10 4.62
CA ILE A 154 -16.33 0.01 4.13
C ILE A 154 -16.69 0.23 2.65
N LYS A 155 -17.05 1.46 2.25
CA LYS A 155 -17.27 1.81 0.84
C LYS A 155 -16.04 1.52 -0.03
N ARG A 156 -14.83 1.88 0.42
CA ARG A 156 -13.59 1.58 -0.30
C ARG A 156 -13.34 0.09 -0.44
N GLN A 157 -13.66 -0.69 0.58
CA GLN A 157 -13.55 -2.15 0.53
C GLN A 157 -14.50 -2.76 -0.51
N TYR A 158 -15.73 -2.27 -0.62
CA TYR A 158 -16.66 -2.67 -1.69
C TYR A 158 -16.12 -2.31 -3.08
N LEU A 159 -15.60 -1.09 -3.25
CA LEU A 159 -15.00 -0.66 -4.52
C LEU A 159 -13.81 -1.55 -4.93
N SER A 160 -12.99 -1.98 -3.96
CA SER A 160 -11.85 -2.88 -4.22
C SER A 160 -12.28 -4.26 -4.71
N ARG A 161 -13.53 -4.65 -4.45
CA ARG A 161 -14.15 -5.91 -4.89
C ARG A 161 -15.05 -5.74 -6.11
N SER A 162 -14.93 -4.62 -6.82
CA SER A 162 -15.74 -4.29 -8.02
C SER A 162 -17.23 -4.03 -7.77
N LEU A 163 -17.62 -3.82 -6.52
CA LEU A 163 -18.98 -3.48 -6.14
C LEU A 163 -19.18 -1.95 -6.21
N TYR A 164 -19.09 -1.39 -7.41
CA TYR A 164 -19.16 0.07 -7.64
C TYR A 164 -20.55 0.67 -7.37
N GLY A 165 -21.56 -0.18 -7.38
CA GLY A 165 -22.95 0.18 -7.03
C GLY A 165 -23.22 0.14 -5.53
N ALA A 166 -22.29 -0.36 -4.72
CA ALA A 166 -22.50 -0.51 -3.29
C ALA A 166 -22.74 0.83 -2.59
N GLU A 167 -23.81 0.89 -1.83
CA GLU A 167 -24.15 2.02 -0.97
C GLU A 167 -24.07 1.59 0.48
N VAL A 168 -23.39 2.38 1.29
CA VAL A 168 -23.30 2.19 2.74
C VAL A 168 -23.85 3.44 3.39
N THR A 169 -24.83 3.27 4.26
CA THR A 169 -25.42 4.34 5.04
C THR A 169 -25.37 3.97 6.50
N THR A 170 -25.05 4.94 7.34
CA THR A 170 -24.97 4.73 8.78
C THR A 170 -26.13 5.44 9.47
N THR A 171 -26.87 4.70 10.25
CA THR A 171 -27.96 5.22 11.09
C THR A 171 -27.56 5.14 12.55
N ILE A 172 -27.72 6.26 13.26
CA ILE A 172 -27.42 6.36 14.68
C ILE A 172 -28.75 6.55 15.41
N THR A 173 -29.10 5.58 16.24
CA THR A 173 -30.34 5.60 17.03
C THR A 173 -29.99 5.90 18.48
N PRO A 174 -30.47 7.06 19.03
CA PRO A 174 -30.32 7.35 20.45
C PRO A 174 -31.08 6.33 21.29
N LEU A 175 -30.49 5.93 22.39
CA LEU A 175 -31.06 5.03 23.39
C LEU A 175 -31.05 5.71 24.78
N GLU A 176 -31.80 5.16 25.73
CA GLU A 176 -31.79 5.63 27.11
C GLU A 176 -30.38 5.58 27.73
N ARG A 177 -30.17 6.42 28.75
CA ARG A 177 -28.91 6.54 29.52
C ARG A 177 -27.70 6.90 28.65
N ASN A 178 -27.86 7.90 27.78
CA ASN A 178 -26.80 8.43 26.91
C ASN A 178 -26.05 7.35 26.14
N ARG A 179 -26.78 6.40 25.52
CA ARG A 179 -26.28 5.36 24.66
C ARG A 179 -26.78 5.56 23.24
N VAL A 180 -26.03 4.98 22.28
CA VAL A 180 -26.43 4.98 20.87
C VAL A 180 -26.28 3.60 20.29
N SER A 181 -27.18 3.20 19.39
CA SER A 181 -26.98 2.05 18.51
C SER A 181 -26.48 2.55 17.14
N VAL A 182 -25.44 1.94 16.62
CA VAL A 182 -24.88 2.23 15.30
C VAL A 182 -25.27 1.12 14.35
N THR A 183 -26.02 1.44 13.31
CA THR A 183 -26.45 0.49 12.29
C THR A 183 -25.85 0.88 10.96
N PHE A 184 -24.98 0.02 10.42
CA PHE A 184 -24.50 0.13 9.05
C PHE A 184 -25.43 -0.64 8.12
N THR A 185 -26.09 0.07 7.22
CA THR A 185 -26.96 -0.52 6.20
C THR A 185 -26.22 -0.53 4.87
N MET A 186 -26.02 -1.73 4.30
CA MET A 186 -25.35 -1.94 3.04
C MET A 186 -26.39 -2.36 1.98
N ASN A 187 -26.34 -1.68 0.86
CA ASN A 187 -26.94 -2.15 -0.38
C ASN A 187 -25.78 -2.46 -1.34
N GLU A 188 -25.39 -3.74 -1.40
CA GLU A 188 -24.14 -4.12 -2.08
C GLU A 188 -24.26 -4.04 -3.61
N GLY A 189 -25.47 -4.21 -4.15
CA GLY A 189 -25.68 -4.30 -5.60
C GLY A 189 -24.97 -5.51 -6.21
N ASP A 190 -24.77 -5.47 -7.53
CA ASP A 190 -24.03 -6.48 -8.29
C ASP A 190 -22.59 -6.04 -8.54
N ALA A 191 -21.67 -7.00 -8.55
CA ALA A 191 -20.29 -6.72 -8.91
C ALA A 191 -20.19 -6.38 -10.41
N ALA A 192 -19.57 -5.26 -10.72
CA ALA A 192 -19.29 -4.87 -12.09
C ALA A 192 -18.35 -5.89 -12.75
N ARG A 193 -18.72 -6.30 -13.96
CA ARG A 193 -17.97 -7.29 -14.74
C ARG A 193 -17.24 -6.65 -15.91
N ILE A 194 -16.11 -7.22 -16.26
CA ILE A 194 -15.37 -6.79 -17.45
C ILE A 194 -16.15 -7.23 -18.69
N ALA A 195 -16.71 -6.24 -19.39
CA ALA A 195 -17.38 -6.48 -20.66
C ALA A 195 -16.37 -6.64 -21.80
N GLU A 196 -15.30 -5.85 -21.79
CA GLU A 196 -14.30 -5.84 -22.85
C GLU A 196 -12.93 -5.42 -22.34
N ILE A 197 -11.88 -6.06 -22.86
CA ILE A 197 -10.49 -5.64 -22.72
C ILE A 197 -9.93 -5.43 -24.11
N ARG A 198 -9.38 -4.25 -24.37
CA ARG A 198 -8.75 -3.89 -25.65
C ARG A 198 -7.29 -3.54 -25.47
N VAL A 199 -6.45 -4.07 -26.34
CA VAL A 199 -5.04 -3.70 -26.45
C VAL A 199 -4.84 -2.97 -27.78
N LEU A 200 -4.57 -1.66 -27.70
CA LEU A 200 -4.45 -0.78 -28.86
C LEU A 200 -2.96 -0.44 -29.10
N GLY A 201 -2.61 -0.23 -30.38
CA GLY A 201 -1.22 0.09 -30.78
C GLY A 201 -0.40 -1.13 -31.17
N THR A 202 -0.99 -2.31 -31.15
CA THR A 202 -0.37 -3.57 -31.58
C THR A 202 -0.28 -3.63 -33.11
N ARG A 203 0.83 -4.09 -33.65
CA ARG A 203 1.07 -4.28 -35.09
C ARG A 203 1.67 -5.64 -35.38
N VAL A 204 2.48 -6.17 -34.48
CA VAL A 204 3.24 -7.40 -34.65
C VAL A 204 2.48 -8.60 -34.14
N PHE A 205 1.82 -8.45 -33.02
CA PHE A 205 1.07 -9.52 -32.38
C PHE A 205 -0.42 -9.22 -32.39
N SER A 206 -1.22 -10.26 -32.47
CA SER A 206 -2.66 -10.11 -32.42
C SER A 206 -3.14 -9.82 -31.01
N GLU A 207 -4.18 -9.00 -30.88
CA GLU A 207 -4.81 -8.70 -29.58
C GLU A 207 -5.17 -9.99 -28.80
N ARG A 208 -5.65 -11.00 -29.52
CA ARG A 208 -6.02 -12.29 -28.93
C ARG A 208 -4.82 -12.98 -28.27
N GLU A 209 -3.66 -13.04 -28.94
CA GLU A 209 -2.43 -13.62 -28.38
C GLU A 209 -1.99 -12.90 -27.10
N LEU A 210 -2.14 -11.58 -27.07
CA LEU A 210 -1.77 -10.77 -25.92
C LEU A 210 -2.72 -10.99 -24.75
N LEU A 211 -4.02 -11.07 -25.02
CA LEU A 211 -5.05 -11.32 -24.00
C LEU A 211 -4.97 -12.73 -23.40
N GLU A 212 -4.41 -13.71 -24.12
CA GLU A 212 -4.14 -15.05 -23.56
C GLU A 212 -3.13 -15.03 -22.40
N GLN A 213 -2.33 -13.95 -22.26
CA GLN A 213 -1.40 -13.79 -21.15
C GLN A 213 -2.06 -13.20 -19.88
N PHE A 214 -3.31 -12.74 -20.00
CA PHE A 214 -4.02 -12.06 -18.92
C PHE A 214 -4.76 -13.07 -18.03
N GLU A 215 -4.77 -12.78 -16.73
CA GLU A 215 -5.64 -13.44 -15.77
C GLU A 215 -7.06 -12.86 -15.84
N LEU A 216 -7.15 -11.54 -16.08
CA LEU A 216 -8.43 -10.87 -16.30
C LEU A 216 -8.98 -11.22 -17.69
N THR A 217 -10.27 -11.57 -17.73
CA THR A 217 -10.96 -11.90 -18.97
C THR A 217 -12.27 -11.14 -19.08
N ALA A 218 -12.73 -10.88 -20.29
CA ALA A 218 -14.10 -10.43 -20.51
C ALA A 218 -15.09 -11.52 -20.07
N SER A 219 -16.30 -11.09 -19.69
CA SER A 219 -17.37 -11.99 -19.24
C SER A 219 -17.69 -13.05 -20.31
N GLY A 220 -17.69 -14.32 -19.92
CA GLY A 220 -17.92 -15.46 -20.80
C GLY A 220 -18.51 -16.65 -20.07
N TRP A 221 -18.68 -17.75 -20.77
CA TRP A 221 -19.39 -18.96 -20.30
C TRP A 221 -18.78 -19.56 -19.01
N PHE A 222 -17.46 -19.48 -18.80
CA PHE A 222 -16.79 -20.06 -17.63
C PHE A 222 -16.46 -19.05 -16.52
N THR A 223 -16.68 -17.75 -16.74
CA THR A 223 -16.29 -16.70 -15.79
C THR A 223 -17.12 -16.70 -14.50
N TRP A 224 -18.33 -17.28 -14.54
CA TRP A 224 -19.14 -17.48 -13.34
C TRP A 224 -18.44 -18.34 -12.28
N TYR A 225 -17.58 -19.28 -12.69
CA TYR A 225 -16.81 -20.14 -11.80
C TYR A 225 -15.46 -19.52 -11.42
N THR A 226 -14.71 -19.02 -12.42
CA THR A 226 -13.35 -18.49 -12.22
C THR A 226 -13.33 -17.10 -11.61
N LYS A 227 -14.44 -16.34 -11.71
CA LYS A 227 -14.54 -14.93 -11.32
C LYS A 227 -13.43 -14.05 -11.93
N SER A 228 -12.89 -14.45 -13.08
CA SER A 228 -11.83 -13.74 -13.81
C SER A 228 -12.34 -12.47 -14.50
N ASP A 229 -13.66 -12.33 -14.65
CA ASP A 229 -14.34 -11.13 -15.15
C ASP A 229 -14.59 -10.05 -14.10
N ARG A 230 -14.19 -10.29 -12.83
CA ARG A 230 -14.22 -9.26 -11.80
C ARG A 230 -12.96 -8.41 -11.87
N TYR A 231 -13.14 -7.13 -12.08
CA TYR A 231 -12.01 -6.20 -12.16
C TYR A 231 -11.28 -6.10 -10.82
N SER A 232 -9.97 -6.15 -10.88
CA SER A 232 -9.09 -5.85 -9.77
C SER A 232 -7.90 -5.06 -10.27
N ARG A 233 -7.63 -3.90 -9.66
CA ARG A 233 -6.47 -3.08 -10.02
C ARG A 233 -5.15 -3.85 -9.84
N SER A 234 -5.06 -4.68 -8.81
CA SER A 234 -3.89 -5.52 -8.56
C SER A 234 -3.69 -6.55 -9.68
N LYS A 235 -4.77 -7.23 -10.09
CA LYS A 235 -4.71 -8.20 -11.20
C LYS A 235 -4.37 -7.51 -12.52
N LEU A 236 -4.97 -6.35 -12.80
CA LEU A 236 -4.63 -5.59 -14.00
C LEU A 236 -3.15 -5.21 -14.03
N ASN A 237 -2.60 -4.69 -12.92
CA ASN A 237 -1.18 -4.39 -12.85
C ASN A 237 -0.30 -5.64 -13.06
N SER A 238 -0.69 -6.78 -12.47
CA SER A 238 0.00 -8.06 -12.69
C SER A 238 -0.04 -8.47 -14.17
N ASP A 239 -1.18 -8.32 -14.83
CA ASP A 239 -1.34 -8.65 -16.24
C ASP A 239 -0.54 -7.71 -17.15
N LEU A 240 -0.46 -6.42 -16.81
CA LEU A 240 0.40 -5.48 -17.53
C LEU A 240 1.89 -5.84 -17.39
N GLU A 241 2.32 -6.30 -16.20
CA GLU A 241 3.70 -6.79 -16.01
C GLU A 241 3.95 -8.11 -16.77
N LYS A 242 2.98 -9.03 -16.81
CA LYS A 242 3.08 -10.24 -17.65
C LYS A 242 3.19 -9.87 -19.13
N LEU A 243 2.39 -8.91 -19.58
CA LEU A 243 2.43 -8.41 -20.96
C LEU A 243 3.81 -7.80 -21.28
N ARG A 244 4.35 -6.98 -20.37
CA ARG A 244 5.68 -6.40 -20.51
C ARG A 244 6.75 -7.48 -20.58
N ALA A 245 6.72 -8.46 -19.67
CA ALA A 245 7.65 -9.60 -19.67
C ALA A 245 7.53 -10.43 -20.96
N TRP A 246 6.30 -10.60 -21.47
CA TRP A 246 6.07 -11.34 -22.71
C TRP A 246 6.73 -10.69 -23.93
N TYR A 247 6.60 -9.34 -24.07
CA TYR A 247 7.31 -8.58 -25.11
C TYR A 247 8.83 -8.60 -24.89
N PHE A 248 9.28 -8.41 -23.66
CA PHE A 248 10.68 -8.40 -23.29
C PHE A 248 11.36 -9.74 -23.61
N ASN A 249 10.66 -10.86 -23.43
CA ASN A 249 11.16 -12.18 -23.77
C ASN A 249 11.20 -12.46 -25.29
N ARG A 250 10.60 -11.58 -26.10
CA ARG A 250 10.63 -11.64 -27.57
C ARG A 250 11.50 -10.58 -28.21
N GLY A 251 12.27 -9.89 -27.40
CA GLY A 251 13.26 -8.92 -27.88
C GLY A 251 12.79 -7.48 -27.93
N TYR A 252 11.56 -7.17 -27.53
CA TYR A 252 11.02 -5.81 -27.60
C TYR A 252 11.39 -5.00 -26.35
N LEU A 253 12.66 -4.52 -26.32
CA LEU A 253 13.21 -3.79 -25.18
C LEU A 253 12.55 -2.42 -24.93
N GLU A 254 12.00 -1.81 -25.97
CA GLU A 254 11.34 -0.50 -25.91
C GLU A 254 9.82 -0.60 -25.76
N PHE A 255 9.31 -1.81 -25.50
CA PHE A 255 7.89 -1.97 -25.22
C PHE A 255 7.47 -1.13 -24.03
N ALA A 256 6.43 -0.36 -24.22
CA ALA A 256 5.86 0.48 -23.17
C ALA A 256 4.32 0.42 -23.20
N VAL A 257 3.71 0.36 -22.03
CA VAL A 257 2.32 0.67 -21.84
C VAL A 257 2.22 2.17 -21.67
N GLU A 258 1.65 2.85 -22.67
CA GLU A 258 1.55 4.31 -22.71
C GLU A 258 0.42 4.83 -21.83
N SER A 259 -0.70 4.15 -21.85
CA SER A 259 -1.83 4.48 -20.99
C SER A 259 -2.74 3.28 -20.77
N THR A 260 -3.43 3.29 -19.65
CA THR A 260 -4.48 2.32 -19.32
C THR A 260 -5.71 3.08 -18.87
N GLN A 261 -6.82 2.88 -19.54
CA GLN A 261 -8.10 3.50 -19.23
C GLN A 261 -9.09 2.43 -18.78
N VAL A 262 -9.69 2.65 -17.62
CA VAL A 262 -10.74 1.79 -17.07
C VAL A 262 -12.02 2.63 -17.01
N THR A 263 -12.99 2.28 -17.82
CA THR A 263 -14.28 2.98 -17.91
C THR A 263 -15.36 2.11 -17.31
N ILE A 264 -16.13 2.68 -16.39
CA ILE A 264 -17.28 2.02 -15.76
C ILE A 264 -18.53 2.56 -16.42
N SER A 265 -19.44 1.66 -16.80
CA SER A 265 -20.73 2.03 -17.38
C SER A 265 -21.60 2.85 -16.40
N PRO A 266 -22.54 3.69 -16.88
CA PRO A 266 -23.39 4.50 -16.02
C PRO A 266 -24.23 3.69 -15.02
N ASP A 267 -24.61 2.47 -15.37
CA ASP A 267 -25.33 1.52 -14.52
C ASP A 267 -24.42 0.80 -13.49
N LYS A 268 -23.11 1.05 -13.55
CA LYS A 268 -22.08 0.47 -12.68
C LYS A 268 -21.97 -1.07 -12.77
N GLN A 269 -22.49 -1.68 -13.81
CA GLN A 269 -22.52 -3.14 -13.97
C GLN A 269 -21.44 -3.66 -14.91
N SER A 270 -20.92 -2.82 -15.82
CA SER A 270 -19.91 -3.23 -16.78
C SER A 270 -18.69 -2.32 -16.79
N ILE A 271 -17.54 -2.93 -17.12
CA ILE A 271 -16.24 -2.28 -17.17
C ILE A 271 -15.61 -2.56 -18.53
N THR A 272 -15.10 -1.50 -19.14
CA THR A 272 -14.26 -1.59 -20.34
C THR A 272 -12.84 -1.15 -19.99
N ILE A 273 -11.85 -1.95 -20.39
CA ILE A 273 -10.44 -1.67 -20.18
C ILE A 273 -9.79 -1.45 -21.55
N ALA A 274 -9.19 -0.28 -21.75
CA ALA A 274 -8.40 0.03 -22.94
C ALA A 274 -6.93 0.26 -22.53
N ILE A 275 -6.03 -0.50 -23.14
CA ILE A 275 -4.60 -0.49 -22.88
C ILE A 275 -3.91 -0.03 -24.15
N ASN A 276 -3.32 1.16 -24.14
CA ASN A 276 -2.52 1.66 -25.25
C ASN A 276 -1.07 1.24 -25.07
N VAL A 277 -0.52 0.55 -26.05
CA VAL A 277 0.85 0.07 -26.02
C VAL A 277 1.65 0.61 -27.21
N ARG A 278 2.95 0.72 -27.00
CA ARG A 278 3.95 0.94 -28.03
C ARG A 278 4.90 -0.25 -28.03
N GLU A 279 4.90 -1.02 -29.12
CA GLU A 279 5.66 -2.28 -29.20
C GLU A 279 7.17 -2.04 -29.29
N GLY A 280 7.58 -1.00 -30.02
CA GLY A 280 8.98 -0.78 -30.36
C GLY A 280 9.46 -1.72 -31.47
N GLN A 281 10.77 -1.92 -31.55
CA GLN A 281 11.40 -2.84 -32.49
C GLN A 281 11.99 -4.04 -31.76
N PRO A 282 12.10 -5.21 -32.43
CA PRO A 282 12.79 -6.36 -31.86
C PRO A 282 14.31 -6.13 -31.88
N TYR A 283 14.98 -6.53 -30.81
CA TYR A 283 16.43 -6.39 -30.62
C TYR A 283 17.11 -7.74 -30.67
N THR A 284 18.24 -7.80 -31.39
CA THR A 284 19.14 -8.94 -31.42
C THR A 284 20.40 -8.64 -30.59
N VAL A 285 20.86 -9.60 -29.83
CA VAL A 285 22.08 -9.49 -29.04
C VAL A 285 23.32 -9.45 -29.96
N THR A 286 24.10 -8.37 -29.92
CA THR A 286 25.33 -8.25 -30.69
C THR A 286 26.53 -8.73 -29.91
N ALA A 287 26.62 -8.39 -28.64
CA ALA A 287 27.72 -8.79 -27.78
C ALA A 287 27.27 -8.91 -26.33
N VAL A 288 27.88 -9.82 -25.59
CA VAL A 288 27.73 -9.89 -24.13
C VAL A 288 29.12 -9.67 -23.52
N ARG A 289 29.20 -8.68 -22.64
CA ARG A 289 30.41 -8.32 -21.90
C ARG A 289 30.25 -8.60 -20.43
N LEU A 290 31.31 -9.07 -19.81
CA LEU A 290 31.44 -9.18 -18.37
C LEU A 290 32.31 -8.02 -17.91
N GLU A 291 31.81 -7.23 -16.94
CA GLU A 291 32.53 -6.10 -16.33
C GLU A 291 32.53 -6.27 -14.81
N GLY A 292 33.56 -5.80 -14.16
CA GLY A 292 33.70 -5.90 -12.71
C GLY A 292 34.61 -7.07 -12.29
N ASP A 293 34.46 -7.50 -11.05
CA ASP A 293 35.30 -8.55 -10.46
C ASP A 293 34.57 -9.90 -10.44
N TYR A 294 35.04 -10.82 -11.22
CA TYR A 294 34.58 -12.20 -11.29
C TYR A 294 35.51 -13.18 -10.57
N LEU A 295 36.25 -12.71 -9.57
CA LEU A 295 37.17 -13.52 -8.75
C LEU A 295 38.29 -14.20 -9.57
N GLY A 296 38.66 -13.61 -10.70
CA GLY A 296 39.59 -14.21 -11.64
C GLY A 296 39.07 -15.46 -12.37
N ARG A 297 37.76 -15.69 -12.36
CA ARG A 297 37.08 -16.87 -12.92
C ARG A 297 36.20 -16.54 -14.13
N ASP A 298 36.52 -15.50 -14.86
CA ASP A 298 35.72 -14.99 -15.98
C ASP A 298 35.24 -16.06 -16.96
N ALA A 299 36.12 -17.07 -17.24
CA ALA A 299 35.78 -18.17 -18.14
C ALA A 299 34.57 -18.98 -17.62
N GLU A 300 34.58 -19.31 -16.32
CA GLU A 300 33.51 -20.09 -15.68
C GLU A 300 32.18 -19.33 -15.66
N PHE A 301 32.21 -18.02 -15.37
CA PHE A 301 31.04 -17.18 -15.45
C PHE A 301 30.51 -17.04 -16.88
N ARG A 302 31.42 -16.91 -17.86
CA ARG A 302 31.05 -16.80 -19.27
C ARG A 302 30.31 -18.04 -19.79
N GLU A 303 30.65 -19.22 -19.32
CA GLU A 303 29.96 -20.47 -19.66
C GLU A 303 28.50 -20.48 -19.13
N ARG A 304 28.19 -19.72 -18.08
CA ARG A 304 26.87 -19.63 -17.49
C ARG A 304 25.96 -18.62 -18.18
N VAL A 305 26.48 -17.79 -19.08
CA VAL A 305 25.71 -16.81 -19.85
C VAL A 305 24.79 -17.52 -20.84
N LEU A 306 23.53 -17.22 -20.80
CA LEU A 306 22.51 -17.77 -21.69
C LEU A 306 22.28 -16.92 -22.94
N LEU A 307 22.60 -15.63 -22.88
CA LEU A 307 22.51 -14.74 -24.02
C LEU A 307 23.64 -15.04 -25.01
N ARG A 308 23.29 -15.17 -26.27
CA ARG A 308 24.28 -15.44 -27.34
C ARG A 308 24.20 -14.39 -28.43
N PRO A 309 25.35 -13.89 -28.93
CA PRO A 309 25.36 -13.01 -30.10
C PRO A 309 24.64 -13.64 -31.29
N GLY A 310 23.89 -12.82 -32.03
CA GLY A 310 23.10 -13.26 -33.18
C GLY A 310 21.70 -13.82 -32.83
N GLN A 311 21.37 -13.97 -31.56
CA GLN A 311 20.04 -14.43 -31.15
C GLN A 311 19.16 -13.26 -30.70
N PRO A 312 17.82 -13.39 -30.86
CA PRO A 312 16.88 -12.41 -30.29
C PRO A 312 17.13 -12.26 -28.79
N PHE A 313 17.04 -11.02 -28.30
CA PHE A 313 17.12 -10.75 -26.88
C PHE A 313 15.98 -11.43 -26.13
N ARG A 314 16.27 -11.98 -24.96
CA ARG A 314 15.30 -12.64 -24.10
C ARG A 314 15.53 -12.19 -22.65
N GLY A 315 14.55 -11.49 -22.08
CA GLY A 315 14.62 -11.00 -20.70
C GLY A 315 14.79 -12.13 -19.68
N GLU A 316 14.13 -13.24 -19.91
CA GLU A 316 14.25 -14.46 -19.11
C GLU A 316 15.68 -15.01 -19.06
N ALA A 317 16.38 -14.97 -20.21
CA ALA A 317 17.79 -15.39 -20.28
C ALA A 317 18.71 -14.47 -19.46
N VAL A 318 18.36 -13.18 -19.35
CA VAL A 318 19.09 -12.24 -18.49
C VAL A 318 18.90 -12.59 -17.01
N THR A 319 17.64 -12.72 -16.58
CA THR A 319 17.31 -13.05 -15.19
C THR A 319 17.89 -14.38 -14.76
N GLU A 320 17.80 -15.39 -15.62
CA GLU A 320 18.39 -16.71 -15.35
C GLU A 320 19.94 -16.67 -15.34
N THR A 321 20.54 -15.86 -16.19
CA THR A 321 22.01 -15.66 -16.14
C THR A 321 22.43 -14.98 -14.83
N GLN A 322 21.70 -13.94 -14.41
CA GLN A 322 21.95 -13.29 -13.11
C GLN A 322 21.84 -14.29 -11.95
N ARG A 323 20.79 -15.10 -11.94
CA ARG A 323 20.61 -16.14 -10.93
C ARG A 323 21.76 -17.12 -10.89
N ARG A 324 22.21 -17.61 -12.06
CA ARG A 324 23.38 -18.50 -12.17
C ARG A 324 24.65 -17.86 -11.68
N PHE A 325 24.83 -16.57 -11.91
CA PHE A 325 25.98 -15.83 -11.42
C PHE A 325 25.93 -15.67 -9.90
N GLN A 326 24.77 -15.34 -9.34
CA GLN A 326 24.58 -15.27 -7.89
C GLN A 326 24.83 -16.64 -7.22
N ASP A 327 24.34 -17.71 -7.83
CA ASP A 327 24.58 -19.08 -7.37
C ASP A 327 26.08 -19.40 -7.36
N LEU A 328 26.80 -18.99 -8.40
CA LEU A 328 28.24 -19.24 -8.52
C LEU A 328 29.05 -18.40 -7.52
N PHE A 329 28.68 -17.11 -7.33
CA PHE A 329 29.26 -16.29 -6.28
C PHE A 329 29.00 -16.89 -4.90
N GLY A 330 27.78 -17.38 -4.63
CA GLY A 330 27.42 -18.05 -3.40
C GLY A 330 28.23 -19.31 -3.12
N LEU A 331 28.57 -20.07 -4.17
CA LEU A 331 29.45 -21.23 -4.04
C LEU A 331 30.85 -20.85 -3.53
N TYR A 332 31.33 -19.65 -3.89
CA TYR A 332 32.65 -19.15 -3.47
C TYR A 332 32.60 -18.31 -2.17
N GLY A 333 31.44 -18.28 -1.51
CA GLY A 333 31.27 -17.58 -0.23
C GLY A 333 30.82 -16.12 -0.33
N TYR A 334 30.42 -15.66 -1.50
CA TYR A 334 29.97 -14.29 -1.74
C TYR A 334 28.44 -14.22 -1.79
N ALA A 335 27.79 -14.35 -0.63
CA ALA A 335 26.34 -14.41 -0.51
C ALA A 335 25.61 -13.15 -1.03
N PHE A 336 26.23 -12.00 -0.92
CA PHE A 336 25.64 -10.69 -1.25
C PHE A 336 26.18 -10.08 -2.54
N ALA A 337 26.74 -10.91 -3.43
CA ALA A 337 27.20 -10.46 -4.73
C ALA A 337 26.06 -9.84 -5.53
N ARG A 338 26.33 -8.68 -6.13
CA ARG A 338 25.40 -7.97 -7.00
C ARG A 338 25.82 -8.11 -8.44
N VAL A 339 24.89 -8.52 -9.28
CA VAL A 339 25.07 -8.59 -10.73
C VAL A 339 24.04 -7.70 -11.39
N GLN A 340 24.51 -6.61 -12.00
CA GLN A 340 23.65 -5.63 -12.65
C GLN A 340 23.72 -5.77 -14.17
N PRO A 341 22.59 -6.08 -14.83
CA PRO A 341 22.54 -6.07 -16.28
C PRO A 341 22.45 -4.62 -16.78
N ARG A 342 23.27 -4.28 -17.75
CA ARG A 342 23.21 -2.99 -18.45
C ARG A 342 23.01 -3.28 -19.93
N THR A 343 21.96 -2.73 -20.50
CA THR A 343 21.65 -2.83 -21.93
C THR A 343 22.04 -1.54 -22.61
N GLN A 344 22.89 -1.61 -23.61
CA GLN A 344 23.25 -0.49 -24.46
C GLN A 344 22.68 -0.72 -25.86
N ILE A 345 21.72 0.11 -26.25
CA ILE A 345 21.10 0.07 -27.57
C ILE A 345 22.02 0.86 -28.52
N ASP A 346 22.49 0.23 -29.57
CA ASP A 346 23.31 0.88 -30.59
C ASP A 346 22.42 1.49 -31.68
N ARG A 347 22.07 2.78 -31.50
CA ARG A 347 21.26 3.53 -32.45
C ARG A 347 22.06 4.11 -33.65
N ALA A 348 23.36 3.98 -33.64
CA ALA A 348 24.21 4.46 -34.73
C ALA A 348 23.97 3.69 -36.01
N PHE A 349 23.64 2.42 -35.91
CA PHE A 349 23.37 1.54 -37.05
C PHE A 349 22.07 1.92 -37.79
N GLU A 350 21.09 2.48 -37.13
CA GLU A 350 19.83 2.98 -37.76
C GLU A 350 20.09 4.15 -38.71
N ARG A 351 21.11 4.98 -38.47
CA ARG A 351 21.45 6.13 -39.33
C ARG A 351 22.14 5.76 -40.60
N ASP A 352 22.98 4.72 -40.56
CA ASP A 352 23.74 4.26 -41.74
C ASP A 352 22.85 3.46 -42.70
N LEU A 353 21.81 2.80 -42.22
CA LEU A 353 20.83 2.08 -43.05
C LEU A 353 19.79 2.99 -43.77
N ALA A 354 19.57 4.19 -43.28
CA ALA A 354 18.67 5.14 -43.90
C ALA A 354 19.21 5.76 -45.20
N GLY A 355 20.50 5.50 -45.54
CA GLY A 355 21.15 5.94 -46.78
C GLY A 355 21.28 4.86 -47.85
N ILE A 356 20.84 3.64 -47.61
CA ILE A 356 20.87 2.55 -48.57
C ILE A 356 19.45 2.15 -48.92
N ASP A 357 19.09 2.32 -50.19
CA ASP A 357 17.79 2.00 -50.76
C ASP A 357 17.21 0.69 -50.24
N ALA A 358 15.96 0.78 -49.81
CA ALA A 358 15.08 -0.23 -49.28
C ALA A 358 15.24 -1.64 -49.91
N VAL A 359 16.15 -2.40 -49.38
CA VAL A 359 16.05 -3.86 -49.42
C VAL A 359 15.21 -4.24 -48.19
N ARG A 360 14.06 -4.81 -48.44
CA ARG A 360 13.19 -5.44 -47.43
C ARG A 360 14.00 -6.43 -46.59
N GLY A 361 14.59 -5.98 -45.53
CA GLY A 361 15.20 -6.81 -44.49
C GLY A 361 14.79 -6.20 -43.18
N THR A 362 14.24 -6.97 -42.29
CA THR A 362 13.99 -6.64 -40.91
C THR A 362 15.20 -5.89 -40.37
N SER A 363 15.05 -4.62 -40.01
CA SER A 363 16.09 -3.87 -39.34
C SER A 363 16.18 -4.43 -37.91
N ASP A 364 17.02 -5.45 -37.71
CA ASP A 364 17.32 -5.96 -36.40
C ASP A 364 18.10 -4.89 -35.65
N ALA A 365 17.43 -4.15 -34.81
CA ALA A 365 18.09 -3.20 -33.91
C ALA A 365 19.06 -3.97 -33.02
N LEU A 366 20.29 -3.51 -32.92
CA LEU A 366 21.40 -4.22 -32.29
C LEU A 366 21.61 -3.76 -30.86
N GLY A 367 21.65 -4.69 -29.91
CA GLY A 367 21.85 -4.41 -28.49
C GLY A 367 23.12 -5.00 -27.94
N ARG A 368 23.99 -4.18 -27.33
CA ARG A 368 25.11 -4.65 -26.51
C ARG A 368 24.64 -4.86 -25.10
N PHE A 369 24.97 -6.02 -24.54
CA PHE A 369 24.62 -6.39 -23.20
C PHE A 369 25.84 -6.51 -22.29
N THR A 370 25.83 -5.84 -21.16
CA THR A 370 26.90 -5.85 -20.18
C THR A 370 26.38 -6.39 -18.86
N LEU A 371 27.07 -7.36 -18.28
CA LEU A 371 26.85 -7.84 -16.92
C LEU A 371 27.94 -7.26 -16.02
N ALA A 372 27.58 -6.34 -15.14
CA ALA A 372 28.49 -5.74 -14.18
C ALA A 372 28.38 -6.48 -12.84
N ALA A 373 29.46 -7.08 -12.37
CA ALA A 373 29.49 -7.84 -11.13
C ALA A 373 30.27 -7.10 -10.04
N GLU A 374 29.67 -7.06 -8.88
CA GLU A 374 30.25 -6.59 -7.62
C GLU A 374 30.14 -7.73 -6.60
N PRO A 375 31.20 -8.52 -6.35
CA PRO A 375 31.12 -9.71 -5.50
C PRO A 375 30.89 -9.37 -4.03
N ALA A 376 31.05 -8.12 -3.60
CA ALA A 376 31.04 -7.69 -2.22
C ALA A 376 32.15 -8.38 -1.38
N ARG A 377 31.89 -8.75 -0.14
CA ARG A 377 32.85 -9.47 0.70
C ARG A 377 32.48 -10.94 0.80
N ARG A 378 33.48 -11.79 0.97
CA ARG A 378 33.26 -13.17 1.37
C ARG A 378 32.74 -13.21 2.79
N VAL A 379 31.68 -13.99 3.05
CA VAL A 379 31.01 -14.03 4.34
C VAL A 379 31.05 -15.43 4.96
N TYR A 380 30.99 -15.49 6.29
CA TYR A 380 30.75 -16.73 7.01
C TYR A 380 29.37 -16.69 7.69
N VAL A 381 28.80 -17.86 7.91
CA VAL A 381 27.50 -18.01 8.59
C VAL A 381 27.69 -17.82 10.08
N ARG A 382 27.15 -16.73 10.62
CA ARG A 382 27.21 -16.46 12.06
C ARG A 382 26.28 -17.38 12.83
N ARG A 383 25.02 -17.47 12.37
CA ARG A 383 23.95 -18.17 13.09
C ARG A 383 22.92 -18.73 12.10
N ILE A 384 22.31 -19.85 12.47
CA ILE A 384 21.17 -20.46 11.77
C ILE A 384 19.98 -20.45 12.71
N GLU A 385 18.96 -19.68 12.39
CA GLU A 385 17.70 -19.61 13.15
C GLU A 385 16.63 -20.43 12.46
N VAL A 386 15.85 -21.15 13.24
CA VAL A 386 14.71 -21.93 12.75
C VAL A 386 13.42 -21.29 13.27
N ALA A 387 12.48 -21.03 12.38
CA ALA A 387 11.19 -20.42 12.67
C ALA A 387 10.04 -21.20 12.04
N GLY A 388 8.85 -21.15 12.67
CA GLY A 388 7.65 -21.81 12.16
C GLY A 388 7.49 -23.29 12.57
N ASN A 389 8.47 -23.87 13.28
CA ASN A 389 8.42 -25.23 13.79
C ASN A 389 7.68 -25.30 15.14
N THR A 390 6.35 -25.36 15.11
CA THR A 390 5.52 -25.38 16.32
C THR A 390 5.44 -26.76 16.98
N ARG A 391 5.60 -27.85 16.21
CA ARG A 391 5.53 -29.25 16.63
C ARG A 391 6.86 -29.97 16.43
N THR A 392 7.55 -29.70 15.35
CA THR A 392 8.84 -30.32 15.05
C THR A 392 9.93 -29.68 15.89
N ARG A 393 10.70 -30.49 16.58
CA ARG A 393 11.84 -29.99 17.36
C ARG A 393 12.91 -29.42 16.46
N ASP A 394 13.54 -28.33 16.89
CA ASP A 394 14.63 -27.65 16.19
C ASP A 394 15.77 -28.61 15.77
N GLU A 395 16.14 -29.52 16.63
CA GLU A 395 17.17 -30.56 16.41
C GLU A 395 16.90 -31.43 15.16
N VAL A 396 15.62 -31.70 14.86
CA VAL A 396 15.23 -32.49 13.69
C VAL A 396 15.58 -31.76 12.39
N ILE A 397 15.42 -30.45 12.38
CA ILE A 397 15.74 -29.60 11.24
C ILE A 397 17.25 -29.39 11.15
N ARG A 398 17.91 -29.05 12.27
CA ARG A 398 19.36 -28.77 12.32
C ARG A 398 20.21 -29.94 11.90
N ARG A 399 19.86 -31.18 12.22
CA ARG A 399 20.63 -32.38 11.82
C ARG A 399 20.66 -32.60 10.31
N GLU A 400 19.69 -32.04 9.58
CA GLU A 400 19.65 -32.13 8.12
C GLU A 400 20.52 -31.07 7.45
N PHE A 401 20.93 -30.04 8.20
CA PHE A 401 21.79 -28.99 7.67
C PHE A 401 23.21 -29.50 7.39
N ARG A 402 23.75 -29.03 6.26
CA ARG A 402 25.14 -29.28 5.85
C ARG A 402 25.98 -28.01 5.90
N GLN A 403 25.33 -26.84 5.75
CA GLN A 403 25.93 -25.58 6.11
C GLN A 403 25.99 -25.46 7.63
N LEU A 404 27.17 -25.19 8.17
CA LEU A 404 27.38 -25.06 9.61
C LEU A 404 27.52 -23.61 10.00
N GLU A 405 27.18 -23.30 11.24
CA GLU A 405 27.50 -22.02 11.88
C GLU A 405 29.03 -21.89 12.01
N SER A 406 29.55 -20.67 11.97
CA SER A 406 30.98 -20.32 11.97
C SER A 406 31.78 -20.86 10.79
N ALA A 407 31.11 -21.46 9.79
CA ALA A 407 31.75 -21.87 8.54
C ALA A 407 31.54 -20.81 7.45
N TRP A 408 32.41 -20.82 6.45
CA TRP A 408 32.20 -19.99 5.27
C TRP A 408 30.85 -20.32 4.61
N TYR A 409 30.17 -19.27 4.16
CA TYR A 409 28.95 -19.41 3.39
C TYR A 409 29.19 -20.26 2.14
N ASP A 410 28.35 -21.24 1.91
CA ASP A 410 28.36 -22.06 0.71
C ASP A 410 26.91 -22.29 0.26
N GLY A 411 26.54 -21.61 -0.84
CA GLY A 411 25.20 -21.69 -1.40
C GLY A 411 24.77 -23.11 -1.80
N SER A 412 25.74 -23.98 -2.17
CA SER A 412 25.44 -25.37 -2.49
C SER A 412 25.06 -26.19 -1.26
N LEU A 413 25.76 -25.98 -0.14
CA LEU A 413 25.45 -26.63 1.13
C LEU A 413 24.09 -26.16 1.67
N ILE A 414 23.74 -24.88 1.47
CA ILE A 414 22.43 -24.33 1.85
C ILE A 414 21.32 -24.98 1.02
N LYS A 415 21.48 -25.05 -0.31
CA LYS A 415 20.52 -25.73 -1.19
C LYS A 415 20.37 -27.21 -0.83
N LEU A 416 21.47 -27.87 -0.53
CA LEU A 416 21.45 -29.26 -0.07
C LEU A 416 20.72 -29.39 1.25
N SER A 417 20.95 -28.48 2.20
CA SER A 417 20.27 -28.46 3.49
C SER A 417 18.75 -28.30 3.31
N LYS A 418 18.32 -27.32 2.49
CA LYS A 418 16.90 -27.15 2.14
C LYS A 418 16.30 -28.44 1.58
N ALA A 419 16.93 -29.04 0.57
CA ALA A 419 16.45 -30.26 -0.06
C ALA A 419 16.35 -31.45 0.92
N ARG A 420 17.22 -31.50 1.92
CA ARG A 420 17.19 -32.54 2.96
C ARG A 420 16.04 -32.32 3.96
N VAL A 421 15.82 -31.08 4.38
CA VAL A 421 14.68 -30.72 5.25
C VAL A 421 13.36 -30.96 4.51
N ASP A 422 13.23 -30.55 3.24
CA ASP A 422 12.05 -30.83 2.41
C ASP A 422 11.74 -32.34 2.33
N ARG A 423 12.80 -33.17 2.20
CA ARG A 423 12.68 -34.62 2.08
C ARG A 423 12.13 -35.29 3.35
N LEU A 424 12.16 -34.64 4.51
CA LEU A 424 11.51 -35.16 5.73
C LEU A 424 10.00 -35.33 5.55
N GLY A 425 9.40 -34.55 4.61
CA GLY A 425 7.97 -34.66 4.32
C GLY A 425 7.04 -34.04 5.36
N TYR A 426 7.59 -33.44 6.41
CA TYR A 426 6.83 -32.84 7.52
C TYR A 426 6.32 -31.43 7.20
N PHE A 427 6.89 -30.77 6.19
CA PHE A 427 6.65 -29.38 5.87
C PHE A 427 5.93 -29.21 4.53
N GLU A 428 5.03 -28.23 4.45
CA GLU A 428 4.42 -27.78 3.19
C GLU A 428 5.40 -26.92 2.40
N ASN A 429 6.17 -26.12 3.12
CA ASN A 429 7.19 -25.23 2.57
C ASN A 429 8.37 -25.12 3.52
N VAL A 430 9.56 -25.07 2.95
CA VAL A 430 10.81 -24.74 3.64
C VAL A 430 11.45 -23.60 2.88
N ASP A 431 11.74 -22.51 3.55
CA ASP A 431 12.46 -21.40 2.97
C ASP A 431 13.71 -21.05 3.78
N ILE A 432 14.79 -20.64 3.12
CA ILE A 432 16.04 -20.26 3.77
C ILE A 432 16.45 -18.90 3.24
N GLU A 433 16.35 -17.90 4.08
CA GLU A 433 16.79 -16.54 3.79
C GLU A 433 18.18 -16.30 4.35
N THR A 434 18.98 -15.54 3.60
CA THR A 434 20.32 -15.12 4.01
C THR A 434 20.29 -13.61 4.28
N ASN A 435 20.54 -13.22 5.52
CA ASN A 435 20.45 -11.84 5.95
C ASN A 435 21.82 -11.29 6.33
N GLU A 436 22.07 -10.03 5.93
CA GLU A 436 23.25 -9.28 6.35
C GLU A 436 23.20 -9.00 7.84
N VAL A 437 24.35 -9.09 8.52
CA VAL A 437 24.46 -8.73 9.93
C VAL A 437 24.84 -7.24 10.04
N PRO A 438 23.98 -6.38 10.64
CA PRO A 438 24.32 -4.99 10.80
C PRO A 438 25.65 -4.76 11.54
N GLY A 439 26.54 -3.99 10.93
CA GLY A 439 27.86 -3.69 11.50
C GLY A 439 28.92 -4.79 11.30
N ALA A 440 28.59 -5.93 10.69
CA ALA A 440 29.52 -7.02 10.41
C ALA A 440 29.38 -7.50 8.96
N PRO A 441 30.03 -6.81 7.98
CA PRO A 441 29.82 -7.05 6.55
C PRO A 441 30.44 -8.37 6.03
N ASP A 442 31.14 -9.09 6.86
CA ASP A 442 31.72 -10.42 6.60
C ASP A 442 30.90 -11.56 7.23
N GLN A 443 29.70 -11.26 7.78
CA GLN A 443 28.83 -12.22 8.43
C GLN A 443 27.45 -12.27 7.79
N ALA A 444 26.83 -13.44 7.84
CA ALA A 444 25.47 -13.67 7.41
C ALA A 444 24.73 -14.53 8.42
N ASP A 445 23.45 -14.20 8.66
CA ASP A 445 22.52 -15.05 9.40
C ASP A 445 21.64 -15.81 8.40
N LEU A 446 21.41 -17.08 8.66
CA LEU A 446 20.47 -17.90 7.91
C LEU A 446 19.18 -18.04 8.72
N ILE A 447 18.05 -17.64 8.16
CA ILE A 447 16.73 -17.84 8.74
C ILE A 447 16.02 -18.93 7.96
N VAL A 448 15.74 -20.04 8.64
CA VAL A 448 15.05 -21.21 8.09
C VAL A 448 13.61 -21.16 8.52
N THR A 449 12.72 -20.74 7.63
CA THR A 449 11.29 -20.67 7.89
C THR A 449 10.61 -21.91 7.35
N VAL A 450 9.92 -22.66 8.23
CA VAL A 450 9.19 -23.86 7.84
C VAL A 450 7.70 -23.67 8.08
N LYS A 451 6.88 -24.24 7.19
CA LYS A 451 5.44 -24.35 7.37
C LYS A 451 5.08 -25.82 7.52
N GLU A 452 4.66 -26.22 8.72
CA GLU A 452 4.34 -27.61 9.03
C GLU A 452 3.04 -28.06 8.34
N LYS A 453 3.03 -29.30 7.86
CA LYS A 453 1.81 -29.92 7.35
C LYS A 453 0.83 -30.20 8.49
N PRO A 454 -0.49 -30.00 8.27
CA PRO A 454 -1.48 -30.44 9.25
C PRO A 454 -1.37 -31.96 9.44
N THR A 455 -1.20 -32.41 10.69
CA THR A 455 -1.18 -33.85 11.04
C THR A 455 -2.61 -34.32 11.19
N GLY A 456 -3.08 -35.09 10.20
CA GLY A 456 -4.28 -35.92 10.34
C GLY A 456 -5.58 -35.21 9.99
N ASN A 457 -6.14 -35.55 8.83
CA ASN A 457 -7.59 -35.67 8.69
C ASN A 457 -7.93 -37.06 9.28
N LEU A 458 -8.46 -37.09 10.48
CA LEU A 458 -9.28 -38.19 10.92
C LEU A 458 -10.56 -38.14 10.10
N ALA A 459 -10.67 -39.02 9.09
CA ALA A 459 -11.92 -39.31 8.39
C ALA A 459 -12.89 -40.01 9.33
#